data_183aaf009fd37fcc5be1cf350cad0462
#
_entry.id   183aaf009fd37fcc5be1cf350cad0462
#
_cell.length_a   1.000
_cell.length_b   1.000
_cell.length_c   1.000
_cell.angle_alpha   90.00
_cell.angle_beta   90.00
_cell.angle_gamma   90.00
#
_symmetry.space_group_name_H-M   'P 1'
#
loop_
_entity.id
_entity.type
_entity.pdbx_description
1 polymer ?
#
loop_
_entity_poly.entity_id
_entity_poly.type
_entity_poly.pdbx_seq_one_letter_code
_entity_poly.pdbx_strand_id
1 'polypeptide(L)'
;MQQHPYSVLPLVQFKGQLIFTPCPGTKGTRPFEALQTLKDAGVSALLTLMPTEELLQNEIDLLPEECQMLGIEWFHLPVEDDQASGEAFKAAWAQHHPRLKQLLTEGKTIAIHCK
;
A
#
# COMPACT_ATOMS: atom_id res chain seq x y z
N MET A 1 20.94 -5.64 -9.41
CA MET A 1 19.95 -4.70 -8.89
C MET A 1 19.06 -5.41 -7.87
N GLN A 2 18.90 -4.80 -6.71
CA GLN A 2 18.12 -5.41 -5.63
C GLN A 2 16.64 -5.10 -5.80
N GLN A 3 15.80 -6.12 -5.79
CA GLN A 3 14.37 -5.94 -5.89
C GLN A 3 13.78 -5.61 -4.51
N HIS A 4 12.69 -4.85 -4.52
CA HIS A 4 11.95 -4.56 -3.30
C HIS A 4 11.31 -5.85 -2.78
N PRO A 5 11.55 -6.23 -1.51
CA PRO A 5 10.97 -7.46 -0.97
C PRO A 5 9.48 -7.33 -0.71
N TYR A 6 8.77 -8.45 -0.79
CA TYR A 6 7.36 -8.52 -0.43
C TYR A 6 6.98 -9.96 -0.10
N SER A 7 5.85 -10.10 0.61
CA SER A 7 5.29 -11.41 0.97
C SER A 7 3.83 -11.46 0.53
N VAL A 8 3.41 -12.58 -0.02
CA VAL A 8 2.05 -12.75 -0.53
C VAL A 8 1.22 -13.53 0.48
N LEU A 9 0.00 -13.05 0.76
CA LEU A 9 -0.96 -13.76 1.59
C LEU A 9 -2.23 -13.98 0.78
N PRO A 10 -2.44 -15.19 0.24
CA PRO A 10 -3.69 -15.50 -0.47
C PRO A 10 -4.86 -15.55 0.50
N LEU A 11 -6.01 -15.05 0.06
CA LEU A 11 -7.21 -14.99 0.89
C LEU A 11 -8.19 -16.08 0.45
N VAL A 12 -8.63 -16.89 1.42
CA VAL A 12 -9.51 -18.04 1.14
C VAL A 12 -10.88 -17.58 0.62
N GLN A 13 -11.40 -16.47 1.15
CA GLN A 13 -12.76 -15.99 0.87
C GLN A 13 -12.85 -15.11 -0.39
N PHE A 14 -11.73 -14.71 -0.97
CA PHE A 14 -11.70 -13.81 -2.10
C PHE A 14 -10.82 -14.36 -3.20
N LYS A 15 -11.10 -13.96 -4.44
CA LYS A 15 -10.25 -14.30 -5.58
C LYS A 15 -8.94 -13.55 -5.56
N GLY A 16 -8.90 -12.38 -4.93
CA GLY A 16 -7.71 -11.55 -4.83
C GLY A 16 -6.80 -11.97 -3.70
N GLN A 17 -5.71 -11.24 -3.54
CA GLN A 17 -4.72 -11.52 -2.51
C GLN A 17 -4.14 -10.24 -1.93
N LEU A 18 -3.56 -10.36 -0.74
CA LEU A 18 -2.85 -9.29 -0.08
C LEU A 18 -1.35 -9.55 -0.17
N ILE A 19 -0.58 -8.49 -0.39
CA ILE A 19 0.88 -8.53 -0.33
C ILE A 19 1.31 -7.61 0.80
N PHE A 20 2.14 -8.13 1.70
CA PHE A 20 2.76 -7.31 2.75
C PHE A 20 4.16 -6.96 2.29
N THR A 21 4.50 -5.67 2.37
CA THR A 21 5.77 -5.16 1.86
C THR A 21 6.30 -4.07 2.80
N PRO A 22 7.64 -3.95 2.93
CA PRO A 22 8.20 -2.77 3.60
C PRO A 22 7.85 -1.50 2.83
N CYS A 23 8.04 -0.35 3.47
CA CYS A 23 7.78 0.92 2.82
C CYS A 23 8.61 1.05 1.54
N PRO A 24 7.97 1.38 0.40
CA PRO A 24 8.71 1.58 -0.84
C PRO A 24 9.80 2.63 -0.67
N GLY A 25 11.00 2.30 -1.16
CA GLY A 25 12.15 3.21 -1.07
C GLY A 25 13.00 3.06 0.17
N THR A 26 12.69 2.11 1.06
CA THR A 26 13.44 1.95 2.32
C THR A 26 14.34 0.72 2.36
N LYS A 27 14.33 -0.11 1.32
CA LYS A 27 15.11 -1.35 1.29
C LYS A 27 16.07 -1.38 0.11
N GLY A 28 16.80 -0.29 -0.10
CA GLY A 28 17.84 -0.22 -1.14
C GLY A 28 17.31 0.09 -2.53
N THR A 29 16.02 0.33 -2.69
CA THR A 29 15.44 0.73 -3.97
C THR A 29 14.79 2.11 -3.82
N ARG A 30 14.67 2.83 -4.94
CA ARG A 30 13.94 4.09 -4.96
C ARG A 30 12.44 3.81 -4.87
N PRO A 31 11.63 4.76 -4.35
CA PRO A 31 10.19 4.53 -4.26
C PRO A 31 9.54 4.12 -5.58
N PHE A 32 9.86 4.80 -6.67
CA PHE A 32 9.28 4.48 -7.97
C PHE A 32 9.67 3.07 -8.43
N GLU A 33 10.93 2.70 -8.24
CA GLU A 33 11.40 1.37 -8.61
C GLU A 33 10.74 0.28 -7.77
N ALA A 34 10.53 0.55 -6.48
CA ALA A 34 9.83 -0.39 -5.60
C ALA A 34 8.38 -0.57 -6.05
N LEU A 35 7.71 0.51 -6.43
CA LEU A 35 6.35 0.45 -6.96
C LEU A 35 6.30 -0.30 -8.28
N GLN A 36 7.30 -0.13 -9.13
CA GLN A 36 7.40 -0.86 -10.39
C GLN A 36 7.51 -2.38 -10.13
N THR A 37 8.30 -2.76 -9.14
CA THR A 37 8.42 -4.17 -8.74
C THR A 37 7.05 -4.73 -8.32
N LEU A 38 6.31 -3.97 -7.53
CA LEU A 38 4.97 -4.38 -7.10
C LEU A 38 4.02 -4.46 -8.28
N LYS A 39 4.07 -3.49 -9.19
CA LYS A 39 3.25 -3.50 -10.40
C LYS A 39 3.52 -4.74 -11.24
N ASP A 40 4.79 -5.08 -11.42
CA ASP A 40 5.20 -6.26 -12.17
C ASP A 40 4.74 -7.55 -11.49
N ALA A 41 4.55 -7.52 -10.16
CA ALA A 41 4.03 -8.65 -9.41
C ALA A 41 2.50 -8.74 -9.47
N GLY A 42 1.84 -7.81 -10.15
CA GLY A 42 0.40 -7.83 -10.33
C GLY A 42 -0.39 -6.96 -9.38
N VAL A 43 0.28 -6.07 -8.64
CA VAL A 43 -0.40 -5.19 -7.68
C VAL A 43 -1.27 -4.17 -8.40
N SER A 44 -2.53 -4.07 -8.00
CA SER A 44 -3.50 -3.10 -8.53
C SER A 44 -3.73 -1.94 -7.59
N ALA A 45 -3.45 -2.10 -6.30
CA ALA A 45 -3.69 -1.07 -5.30
C ALA A 45 -2.63 -1.13 -4.21
N LEU A 46 -2.30 0.04 -3.66
CA LEU A 46 -1.34 0.17 -2.56
C LEU A 46 -2.04 0.82 -1.38
N LEU A 47 -1.99 0.15 -0.24
CA LEU A 47 -2.56 0.63 1.01
C LEU A 47 -1.42 1.11 1.91
N THR A 48 -1.39 2.42 2.16
CA THR A 48 -0.36 3.06 2.97
C THR A 48 -0.88 3.33 4.37
N LEU A 49 -0.23 2.74 5.37
CA LEU A 49 -0.61 2.90 6.77
C LEU A 49 0.18 3.97 7.49
N MET A 50 1.14 4.60 6.82
CA MET A 50 1.97 5.64 7.43
C MET A 50 1.24 6.98 7.48
N PRO A 51 1.35 7.74 8.58
CA PRO A 51 0.86 9.12 8.61
C PRO A 51 1.59 10.00 7.58
N THR A 52 0.95 11.09 7.17
CA THR A 52 1.53 12.01 6.19
C THR A 52 2.90 12.52 6.63
N GLU A 53 3.07 12.81 7.92
CA GLU A 53 4.33 13.31 8.45
C GLU A 53 5.47 12.33 8.23
N GLU A 54 5.21 11.03 8.36
CA GLU A 54 6.22 10.01 8.15
C GLU A 54 6.57 9.87 6.67
N LEU A 55 5.60 10.06 5.79
CA LEU A 55 5.86 10.07 4.34
C LEU A 55 6.83 11.19 3.98
N LEU A 56 6.62 12.38 4.55
CA LEU A 56 7.51 13.51 4.33
C LEU A 56 8.91 13.26 4.93
N GLN A 57 8.98 12.71 6.14
CA GLN A 57 10.24 12.43 6.81
C GLN A 57 11.09 11.42 6.08
N ASN A 58 10.46 10.48 5.38
CA ASN A 58 11.13 9.43 4.63
C ASN A 58 11.30 9.77 3.15
N GLU A 59 10.96 10.99 2.76
CA GLU A 59 11.11 11.49 1.39
C GLU A 59 10.33 10.65 0.37
N ILE A 60 9.14 10.18 0.77
CA ILE A 60 8.25 9.41 -0.10
C ILE A 60 6.88 10.06 -0.24
N ASP A 61 6.85 11.38 -0.12
CA ASP A 61 5.61 12.17 -0.22
C ASP A 61 5.03 12.20 -1.63
N LEU A 62 5.80 11.78 -2.65
CA LEU A 62 5.30 11.68 -4.01
C LEU A 62 4.66 10.32 -4.32
N LEU A 63 4.52 9.47 -3.32
CA LEU A 63 3.97 8.13 -3.48
C LEU A 63 2.61 8.11 -4.20
N PRO A 64 1.65 8.99 -3.86
CA PRO A 64 0.36 8.99 -4.56
C PRO A 64 0.50 9.27 -6.06
N GLU A 65 1.34 10.23 -6.42
CA GLU A 65 1.56 10.59 -7.83
C GLU A 65 2.26 9.48 -8.58
N GLU A 66 3.23 8.83 -7.94
CA GLU A 66 3.94 7.72 -8.54
C GLU A 66 3.03 6.51 -8.75
N CYS A 67 2.14 6.23 -7.81
CA CYS A 67 1.13 5.18 -7.98
C CYS A 67 0.24 5.49 -9.17
N GLN A 68 -0.20 6.73 -9.30
CA GLN A 68 -1.05 7.13 -10.41
C GLN A 68 -0.35 6.92 -11.76
N MET A 69 0.94 7.25 -11.83
CA MET A 69 1.73 7.06 -13.04
C MET A 69 1.82 5.60 -13.46
N LEU A 70 1.80 4.69 -12.50
CA LEU A 70 1.90 3.25 -12.76
C LEU A 70 0.54 2.57 -12.85
N GLY A 71 -0.54 3.31 -12.69
CA GLY A 71 -1.88 2.73 -12.71
C GLY A 71 -2.22 1.95 -11.46
N ILE A 72 -1.56 2.26 -10.35
CA ILE A 72 -1.83 1.66 -9.04
C ILE A 72 -2.78 2.57 -8.28
N GLU A 73 -3.90 2.04 -7.80
CA GLU A 73 -4.85 2.80 -6.99
C GLU A 73 -4.29 2.94 -5.59
N TRP A 74 -4.23 4.19 -5.07
CA TRP A 74 -3.59 4.46 -3.78
C TRP A 74 -4.63 4.73 -2.71
N PHE A 75 -4.47 4.08 -1.55
CA PHE A 75 -5.34 4.26 -0.38
C PHE A 75 -4.48 4.65 0.81
N HIS A 76 -4.88 5.70 1.51
CA HIS A 76 -4.16 6.18 2.69
C HIS A 76 -5.00 5.97 3.94
N LEU A 77 -4.57 5.03 4.79
CA LEU A 77 -5.20 4.75 6.08
C LEU A 77 -4.16 5.00 7.18
N PRO A 78 -4.00 6.25 7.61
CA PRO A 78 -2.91 6.58 8.54
C PRO A 78 -3.10 5.94 9.92
N VAL A 79 -2.06 5.29 10.41
CA VAL A 79 -2.01 4.70 11.74
C VAL A 79 -0.87 5.36 12.50
N GLU A 80 -1.20 6.02 13.61
CA GLU A 80 -0.19 6.59 14.49
C GLU A 80 0.46 5.49 15.32
N ASP A 81 1.77 5.58 15.52
CA ASP A 81 2.53 4.53 16.21
C ASP A 81 2.01 4.23 17.62
N ASP A 82 1.53 5.24 18.32
CA ASP A 82 1.07 5.12 19.70
C ASP A 82 -0.46 5.00 19.82
N GLN A 83 -1.17 4.87 18.71
CA GLN A 83 -2.63 4.79 18.71
C GLN A 83 -3.10 3.71 17.76
N ALA A 84 -3.51 2.59 18.31
CA ALA A 84 -3.86 1.41 17.51
C ALA A 84 -5.10 1.60 16.62
N SER A 85 -5.96 2.57 16.88
CA SER A 85 -7.17 2.80 16.07
C SER A 85 -7.69 4.21 16.28
N GLY A 86 -6.94 5.19 15.73
CA GLY A 86 -7.33 6.60 15.82
C GLY A 86 -8.52 6.95 14.96
N GLU A 87 -9.08 8.12 15.19
CA GLU A 87 -10.25 8.59 14.44
C GLU A 87 -9.97 8.74 12.96
N ALA A 88 -8.75 9.20 12.61
CA ALA A 88 -8.37 9.35 11.20
C ALA A 88 -8.36 8.00 10.48
N PHE A 89 -7.86 6.95 11.15
CA PHE A 89 -7.87 5.61 10.58
C PHE A 89 -9.30 5.10 10.40
N LYS A 90 -10.14 5.27 11.42
CA LYS A 90 -11.53 4.80 11.34
C LYS A 90 -12.29 5.47 10.21
N ALA A 91 -12.11 6.78 10.05
CA ALA A 91 -12.77 7.52 8.98
C ALA A 91 -12.29 7.06 7.61
N ALA A 92 -10.98 6.89 7.46
CA ALA A 92 -10.40 6.41 6.21
C ALA A 92 -10.85 4.98 5.89
N TRP A 93 -10.90 4.12 6.89
CA TRP A 93 -11.37 2.73 6.71
C TRP A 93 -12.82 2.72 6.24
N ALA A 94 -13.69 3.50 6.88
CA ALA A 94 -15.10 3.58 6.49
C ALA A 94 -15.26 4.06 5.05
N GLN A 95 -14.39 4.98 4.63
CA GLN A 95 -14.42 5.53 3.27
C GLN A 95 -13.91 4.53 2.23
N HIS A 96 -12.83 3.82 2.53
CA HIS A 96 -12.11 3.03 1.52
C HIS A 96 -12.41 1.54 1.52
N HIS A 97 -12.92 0.97 2.60
CA HIS A 97 -13.09 -0.49 2.67
C HIS A 97 -14.05 -1.06 1.62
N PRO A 98 -15.12 -0.36 1.19
CA PRO A 98 -15.97 -0.93 0.14
C PRO A 98 -15.21 -1.13 -1.17
N ARG A 99 -14.35 -0.18 -1.53
CA ARG A 99 -13.53 -0.30 -2.75
C ARG A 99 -12.48 -1.39 -2.62
N LEU A 100 -11.85 -1.49 -1.46
CA LEU A 100 -10.86 -2.54 -1.21
C LEU A 100 -11.48 -3.92 -1.30
N LYS A 101 -12.67 -4.08 -0.72
CA LYS A 101 -13.41 -5.34 -0.80
C LYS A 101 -13.78 -5.67 -2.23
N GLN A 102 -14.19 -4.68 -3.01
CA GLN A 102 -14.52 -4.87 -4.41
C GLN A 102 -13.31 -5.37 -5.21
N LEU A 103 -12.14 -4.76 -4.99
CA LEU A 103 -10.91 -5.18 -5.67
C LEU A 103 -10.57 -6.64 -5.35
N LEU A 104 -10.67 -7.03 -4.10
CA LEU A 104 -10.39 -8.41 -3.70
C LEU A 104 -11.40 -9.38 -4.31
N THR A 105 -12.67 -8.99 -4.38
CA THR A 105 -13.71 -9.81 -5.00
C THR A 105 -13.47 -10.00 -6.48
N GLU A 106 -12.90 -8.99 -7.14
CA GLU A 106 -12.59 -9.03 -8.57
C GLU A 106 -11.30 -9.79 -8.89
N GLY A 107 -10.59 -10.28 -7.89
CA GLY A 107 -9.36 -11.02 -8.10
C GLY A 107 -8.11 -10.16 -8.16
N LYS A 108 -8.21 -8.90 -7.71
CA LYS A 108 -7.08 -7.97 -7.73
C LYS A 108 -6.15 -8.19 -6.54
N THR A 109 -4.94 -7.68 -6.65
CA THR A 109 -3.93 -7.78 -5.61
C THR A 109 -3.70 -6.42 -4.96
N ILE A 110 -3.76 -6.38 -3.63
CA ILE A 110 -3.55 -5.17 -2.84
C ILE A 110 -2.25 -5.32 -2.04
N ALA A 111 -1.34 -4.35 -2.17
CA ALA A 111 -0.14 -4.31 -1.37
C ALA A 111 -0.37 -3.42 -0.15
N ILE A 112 0.11 -3.86 1.01
CA ILE A 112 -0.02 -3.12 2.27
C ILE A 112 1.38 -2.85 2.82
N HIS A 113 1.65 -1.61 3.20
CA HIS A 113 2.90 -1.27 3.85
C HIS A 113 2.70 -0.30 5.00
N CYS A 114 3.64 -0.33 5.95
CA CYS A 114 3.81 0.70 6.97
C CYS A 114 5.26 1.19 6.85
N LYS A 115 6.01 1.20 7.85
CA LYS A 115 7.43 1.59 7.74
C LYS A 115 8.29 0.53 7.11
#